data_9febdc47312441a7dfa7dd142cab5d27
#
_entry.id   9febdc47312441a7dfa7dd142cab5d27
#
_cell.length_a   1.000
_cell.length_b   1.000
_cell.length_c   1.000
_cell.angle_alpha   90.00
_cell.angle_beta   90.00
_cell.angle_gamma   90.00
#
_symmetry.space_group_name_H-M   'P 1'
#
loop_
_entity.id
_entity.type
_entity.pdbx_description
1 polymer ?
#
loop_
_entity_poly.entity_id
_entity_poly.type
_entity_poly.pdbx_seq_one_letter_code
_entity_poly.pdbx_strand_id
1 'polypeptide(L)'
;MLGGLTLLPLVAVSSSVPSAFADPGDAATAADTSYRYLSPHQAAVLDAATSRLIPGPGDDPGETTPGAHEANVVRYIDVMLGAFSFSPPKVHAGGPWSNRAGGSEDFMANFVPLDRAQTYAWQQRIANLRTQYTNGIALLDQLAGGDFTTVSKTKQNNILATGQAVSFTQVLFGHAIEGMYSVPEYGGNANLVGWQSIAWPGDIEPRGYTDAEVEAPQGDTLAQSGIIGMLVQGGWAHAIAKMGGKAGVNIGR
;
A
#
# COMPACT_ATOMS: atom_id res chain seq x y z
N MET A 1 -16.12 -55.84 -49.97
CA MET A 1 -14.97 -54.97 -49.71
C MET A 1 -15.40 -53.88 -48.75
N LEU A 2 -15.03 -54.02 -47.46
CA LEU A 2 -15.36 -53.08 -46.42
C LEU A 2 -14.24 -52.02 -46.32
N GLY A 3 -14.55 -50.80 -46.57
CA GLY A 3 -13.65 -49.65 -46.41
C GLY A 3 -13.68 -49.17 -44.96
N GLY A 4 -12.55 -49.28 -44.25
CA GLY A 4 -12.41 -48.81 -42.89
C GLY A 4 -12.25 -47.29 -42.83
N LEU A 5 -13.10 -46.62 -42.04
CA LEU A 5 -12.92 -45.21 -41.64
C LEU A 5 -11.90 -45.14 -40.50
N THR A 6 -10.77 -44.57 -40.77
CA THR A 6 -9.79 -44.18 -39.74
C THR A 6 -10.18 -42.85 -39.13
N LEU A 7 -10.56 -42.88 -37.85
CA LEU A 7 -10.75 -41.67 -37.05
C LEU A 7 -9.37 -41.13 -36.62
N LEU A 8 -9.06 -39.91 -37.04
CA LEU A 8 -7.91 -39.16 -36.55
C LEU A 8 -8.21 -38.60 -35.14
N PRO A 9 -7.28 -38.63 -34.19
CA PRO A 9 -7.49 -38.08 -32.86
C PRO A 9 -7.47 -36.54 -32.94
N LEU A 10 -8.52 -35.93 -32.38
CA LEU A 10 -8.61 -34.52 -32.17
C LEU A 10 -7.60 -34.08 -31.10
N VAL A 11 -6.52 -33.45 -31.51
CA VAL A 11 -5.58 -32.84 -30.57
C VAL A 11 -6.23 -31.59 -30.00
N ALA A 12 -6.60 -31.64 -28.73
CA ALA A 12 -7.03 -30.47 -27.98
C ALA A 12 -5.82 -29.53 -27.80
N VAL A 13 -5.79 -28.46 -28.55
CA VAL A 13 -4.86 -27.34 -28.33
C VAL A 13 -5.37 -26.58 -27.12
N SER A 14 -4.77 -26.85 -25.95
CA SER A 14 -4.93 -26.01 -24.77
C SER A 14 -4.26 -24.67 -25.05
N SER A 15 -5.04 -23.68 -25.41
CA SER A 15 -4.59 -22.28 -25.43
C SER A 15 -4.45 -21.83 -23.97
N SER A 16 -3.25 -21.97 -23.41
CA SER A 16 -2.85 -21.25 -22.22
C SER A 16 -2.82 -19.75 -22.57
N VAL A 17 -3.79 -19.01 -22.05
CA VAL A 17 -3.73 -17.55 -22.03
C VAL A 17 -2.50 -17.20 -21.22
N PRO A 18 -1.50 -16.48 -21.76
CA PRO A 18 -0.40 -16.02 -20.93
C PRO A 18 -0.98 -15.10 -19.85
N SER A 19 -0.78 -15.47 -18.58
CA SER A 19 -1.03 -14.57 -17.47
C SER A 19 -0.17 -13.32 -17.72
N ALA A 20 -0.79 -12.17 -17.91
CA ALA A 20 -0.11 -10.92 -18.22
C ALA A 20 0.72 -10.39 -17.03
N PHE A 21 0.65 -11.08 -15.90
CA PHE A 21 1.49 -10.83 -14.74
C PHE A 21 2.59 -11.89 -14.74
N ALA A 22 3.70 -11.59 -15.42
CA ALA A 22 4.92 -12.34 -15.20
C ALA A 22 5.26 -12.23 -13.71
N ASP A 23 5.50 -13.39 -13.11
CA ASP A 23 6.03 -13.51 -11.77
C ASP A 23 7.24 -12.56 -11.65
N PRO A 24 7.26 -11.61 -10.69
CA PRO A 24 8.42 -10.79 -10.45
C PRO A 24 9.50 -11.65 -9.76
N GLY A 25 9.85 -12.72 -10.41
CA GLY A 25 10.98 -13.54 -10.03
C GLY A 25 12.23 -12.71 -10.08
N ASP A 26 12.85 -12.55 -8.92
CA ASP A 26 14.20 -12.08 -8.64
C ASP A 26 14.44 -10.64 -8.19
N ALA A 27 13.46 -9.80 -8.01
CA ALA A 27 13.72 -8.61 -7.18
C ALA A 27 13.60 -8.89 -5.67
N ALA A 28 13.11 -10.03 -5.27
CA ALA A 28 13.15 -10.52 -3.90
C ALA A 28 14.29 -11.53 -3.71
N THR A 29 15.53 -11.10 -3.94
CA THR A 29 16.64 -11.72 -3.17
C THR A 29 16.24 -11.67 -1.72
N ALA A 30 16.33 -12.79 -1.02
CA ALA A 30 15.92 -13.05 0.36
C ALA A 30 15.80 -11.76 1.15
N ALA A 31 14.56 -11.31 1.35
CA ALA A 31 14.25 -9.99 1.85
C ALA A 31 15.16 -9.71 3.03
N ASP A 32 16.02 -8.72 2.93
CA ASP A 32 16.71 -8.16 4.09
C ASP A 32 15.58 -7.73 5.03
N THR A 33 15.21 -8.64 5.95
CA THR A 33 14.10 -8.48 6.89
C THR A 33 14.45 -7.45 7.96
N SER A 34 15.67 -6.91 7.92
CA SER A 34 16.08 -5.84 8.83
C SER A 34 15.49 -4.52 8.38
N TYR A 35 14.73 -3.90 9.27
CA TYR A 35 14.31 -2.52 9.11
C TYR A 35 15.51 -1.58 9.16
N ARG A 36 15.51 -0.51 8.37
CA ARG A 36 16.60 0.47 8.32
C ARG A 36 16.51 1.51 9.43
N TYR A 37 15.30 1.83 9.84
CA TYR A 37 15.02 2.85 10.85
C TYR A 37 14.23 2.30 12.04
N LEU A 38 13.19 1.51 11.78
CA LEU A 38 12.29 1.00 12.81
C LEU A 38 12.94 -0.12 13.62
N SER A 39 12.71 -0.12 14.93
CA SER A 39 12.95 -1.32 15.74
C SER A 39 11.89 -2.39 15.43
N PRO A 40 12.16 -3.67 15.76
CA PRO A 40 11.16 -4.73 15.56
C PRO A 40 9.82 -4.44 16.25
N HIS A 41 9.85 -3.88 17.48
CA HIS A 41 8.63 -3.50 18.20
C HIS A 41 7.88 -2.37 17.48
N GLN A 42 8.58 -1.32 17.06
CA GLN A 42 7.96 -0.21 16.33
C GLN A 42 7.30 -0.69 15.03
N ALA A 43 7.97 -1.59 14.32
CA ALA A 43 7.41 -2.18 13.10
C ALA A 43 6.15 -2.99 13.40
N ALA A 44 6.14 -3.79 14.46
CA ALA A 44 4.97 -4.57 14.87
C ALA A 44 3.79 -3.67 15.27
N VAL A 45 4.04 -2.58 16.01
CA VAL A 45 3.00 -1.59 16.36
C VAL A 45 2.43 -0.94 15.12
N LEU A 46 3.28 -0.55 14.15
CA LEU A 46 2.82 0.05 12.89
C LEU A 46 2.05 -0.93 12.02
N ASP A 47 2.48 -2.20 11.96
CA ASP A 47 1.76 -3.25 11.24
C ASP A 47 0.36 -3.45 11.83
N ALA A 48 0.27 -3.61 13.15
CA ALA A 48 -1.02 -3.72 13.83
C ALA A 48 -1.91 -2.48 13.62
N ALA A 49 -1.34 -1.27 13.65
CA ALA A 49 -2.10 -0.04 13.47
C ALA A 49 -2.56 0.17 12.02
N THR A 50 -1.69 -0.04 11.03
CA THR A 50 -2.04 0.11 9.61
C THR A 50 -3.04 -0.94 9.16
N SER A 51 -2.95 -2.17 9.70
CA SER A 51 -3.96 -3.22 9.50
C SER A 51 -5.35 -2.87 10.07
N ARG A 52 -5.43 -1.95 11.04
CA ARG A 52 -6.73 -1.43 11.49
C ARG A 52 -7.26 -0.33 10.58
N LEU A 53 -6.37 0.41 9.93
CA LEU A 53 -6.71 1.51 9.02
C LEU A 53 -7.10 1.01 7.63
N ILE A 54 -6.38 0.03 7.12
CA ILE A 54 -6.61 -0.63 5.82
C ILE A 54 -6.55 -2.14 6.07
N PRO A 55 -7.67 -2.74 6.53
CA PRO A 55 -7.71 -4.16 6.83
C PRO A 55 -7.67 -5.01 5.56
N GLY A 56 -6.98 -6.15 5.64
CA GLY A 56 -7.04 -7.21 4.66
C GLY A 56 -7.83 -8.43 5.19
N PRO A 57 -7.91 -9.53 4.40
CA PRO A 57 -8.66 -10.73 4.78
C PRO A 57 -8.20 -11.37 6.10
N GLY A 58 -6.93 -11.23 6.46
CA GLY A 58 -6.39 -11.67 7.74
C GLY A 58 -6.81 -10.83 8.93
N ASP A 59 -7.24 -9.60 8.68
CA ASP A 59 -7.58 -8.63 9.70
C ASP A 59 -9.07 -8.51 9.96
N ASP A 60 -9.86 -8.56 8.92
CA ASP A 60 -11.32 -8.54 8.96
C ASP A 60 -11.87 -9.63 8.02
N PRO A 61 -12.61 -10.63 8.55
CA PRO A 61 -13.19 -11.69 7.72
C PRO A 61 -14.18 -11.20 6.66
N GLY A 62 -14.64 -9.96 6.77
CA GLY A 62 -15.51 -9.32 5.76
C GLY A 62 -14.74 -8.71 4.58
N GLU A 63 -13.43 -8.56 4.72
CA GLU A 63 -12.59 -8.01 3.65
C GLU A 63 -12.15 -9.12 2.69
N THR A 64 -12.22 -8.84 1.41
CA THR A 64 -11.80 -9.75 0.32
C THR A 64 -10.60 -9.22 -0.46
N THR A 65 -10.24 -7.96 -0.22
CA THR A 65 -9.12 -7.29 -0.87
C THR A 65 -7.91 -7.23 0.06
N PRO A 66 -6.68 -7.29 -0.47
CA PRO A 66 -5.48 -7.11 0.34
C PRO A 66 -5.48 -5.78 1.09
N GLY A 67 -4.97 -5.79 2.32
CA GLY A 67 -4.81 -4.61 3.16
C GLY A 67 -3.37 -4.16 3.31
N ALA A 68 -3.13 -3.31 4.33
CA ALA A 68 -1.82 -2.74 4.60
C ALA A 68 -0.76 -3.79 4.91
N HIS A 69 -1.14 -4.88 5.58
CA HIS A 69 -0.24 -5.98 5.90
C HIS A 69 0.27 -6.68 4.63
N GLU A 70 -0.65 -7.09 3.75
CA GLU A 70 -0.31 -7.77 2.50
C GLU A 70 0.50 -6.89 1.55
N ALA A 71 0.25 -5.58 1.57
CA ALA A 71 1.01 -4.60 0.80
C ALA A 71 2.36 -4.25 1.43
N ASN A 72 2.68 -4.78 2.61
CA ASN A 72 3.89 -4.46 3.38
C ASN A 72 4.10 -2.95 3.59
N VAL A 73 3.03 -2.26 4.00
CA VAL A 73 3.05 -0.80 4.23
C VAL A 73 4.12 -0.40 5.25
N VAL A 74 4.40 -1.24 6.23
CA VAL A 74 5.46 -0.98 7.23
C VAL A 74 6.81 -0.82 6.57
N ARG A 75 7.10 -1.60 5.52
CA ARG A 75 8.36 -1.45 4.78
C ARG A 75 8.44 -0.11 4.05
N TYR A 76 7.33 0.36 3.48
CA TYR A 76 7.27 1.71 2.91
C TYR A 76 7.61 2.78 3.95
N ILE A 77 6.99 2.71 5.13
CA ILE A 77 7.25 3.66 6.22
C ILE A 77 8.71 3.60 6.68
N ASP A 78 9.27 2.41 6.82
CA ASP A 78 10.68 2.21 7.18
C ASP A 78 11.64 2.83 6.16
N VAL A 79 11.40 2.55 4.87
CA VAL A 79 12.19 3.12 3.77
C VAL A 79 12.06 4.64 3.72
N MET A 80 10.87 5.18 3.89
CA MET A 80 10.63 6.63 3.94
C MET A 80 11.39 7.28 5.11
N LEU A 81 11.25 6.74 6.32
CA LEU A 81 11.93 7.27 7.51
C LEU A 81 13.44 7.07 7.43
N GLY A 82 13.90 6.01 6.77
CA GLY A 82 15.30 5.71 6.53
C GLY A 82 15.86 6.22 5.19
N ALA A 83 15.14 7.06 4.43
CA ALA A 83 15.41 7.36 3.02
C ALA A 83 16.85 7.81 2.73
N PHE A 84 17.46 8.58 3.61
CA PHE A 84 18.85 9.03 3.49
C PHE A 84 19.90 8.02 3.99
N SER A 85 19.51 6.85 4.47
CA SER A 85 20.44 5.77 4.82
C SER A 85 20.76 4.85 3.64
N PHE A 86 20.14 5.08 2.51
CA PHE A 86 20.40 4.36 1.25
C PHE A 86 21.38 5.14 0.37
N SER A 87 22.04 4.43 -0.56
CA SER A 87 22.91 5.04 -1.59
C SER A 87 22.55 4.45 -2.96
N PRO A 88 21.91 5.21 -3.85
CA PRO A 88 21.42 6.59 -3.64
C PRO A 88 20.26 6.68 -2.63
N PRO A 89 19.98 7.87 -2.09
CA PRO A 89 18.84 8.08 -1.20
C PRO A 89 17.52 7.69 -1.87
N LYS A 90 16.59 7.15 -1.08
CA LYS A 90 15.24 6.75 -1.55
C LYS A 90 14.24 7.94 -1.52
N VAL A 91 14.71 9.12 -1.94
CA VAL A 91 13.92 10.35 -2.11
C VAL A 91 14.41 11.05 -3.37
N HIS A 92 13.51 11.47 -4.23
CA HIS A 92 13.82 11.97 -5.57
C HIS A 92 13.04 13.24 -5.87
N ALA A 93 13.57 14.07 -6.76
CA ALA A 93 12.91 15.28 -7.26
C ALA A 93 11.78 14.96 -8.23
N GLY A 94 11.85 13.83 -8.88
CA GLY A 94 10.88 13.30 -9.82
C GLY A 94 11.32 11.92 -10.26
N GLY A 95 10.42 11.17 -10.87
CA GLY A 95 10.73 9.87 -11.43
C GLY A 95 10.57 9.87 -12.93
N PRO A 96 11.23 8.95 -13.64
CA PRO A 96 10.76 8.56 -14.93
C PRO A 96 9.43 7.87 -14.73
N TRP A 97 8.62 7.95 -15.73
CA TRP A 97 7.44 7.13 -15.81
C TRP A 97 7.86 5.68 -16.03
N SER A 98 7.53 4.81 -15.13
CA SER A 98 7.84 3.40 -15.29
C SER A 98 6.75 2.74 -16.11
N ASN A 99 7.10 2.08 -17.19
CA ASN A 99 6.17 1.26 -17.94
C ASN A 99 6.01 -0.12 -17.26
N ARG A 100 5.43 -0.12 -16.08
CA ARG A 100 5.23 -1.34 -15.30
C ARG A 100 4.01 -2.16 -15.70
N ALA A 101 3.31 -1.77 -16.73
CA ALA A 101 2.28 -2.62 -17.33
C ALA A 101 2.93 -3.92 -17.86
N GLY A 102 3.21 -4.84 -16.95
CA GLY A 102 3.78 -6.15 -17.25
C GLY A 102 5.31 -6.25 -17.27
N GLY A 103 6.05 -5.25 -16.77
CA GLY A 103 7.52 -5.30 -16.68
C GLY A 103 8.02 -5.55 -15.25
N SER A 104 9.20 -6.19 -15.14
CA SER A 104 9.94 -6.39 -13.89
C SER A 104 11.14 -5.46 -13.74
N GLU A 105 11.28 -4.44 -14.59
CA GLU A 105 12.43 -3.54 -14.60
C GLU A 105 12.44 -2.66 -13.34
N ASP A 106 13.63 -2.47 -12.77
CA ASP A 106 13.88 -1.47 -11.72
C ASP A 106 14.14 -0.11 -12.35
N PHE A 107 13.19 0.80 -12.22
CA PHE A 107 13.28 2.15 -12.75
C PHE A 107 13.97 3.14 -11.80
N MET A 108 14.39 2.70 -10.62
CA MET A 108 14.98 3.58 -9.61
C MET A 108 16.23 4.31 -10.11
N ALA A 109 17.02 3.68 -10.98
CA ALA A 109 18.21 4.29 -11.58
C ALA A 109 17.91 5.53 -12.44
N ASN A 110 16.68 5.65 -12.92
CA ASN A 110 16.23 6.75 -13.77
C ASN A 110 15.58 7.90 -12.99
N PHE A 111 15.42 7.77 -11.67
CA PHE A 111 14.83 8.82 -10.85
C PHE A 111 15.75 10.05 -10.78
N VAL A 112 15.14 11.23 -10.84
CA VAL A 112 15.85 12.50 -10.80
C VAL A 112 16.35 12.75 -9.38
N PRO A 113 17.67 12.89 -9.16
CA PRO A 113 18.20 13.15 -7.83
C PRO A 113 17.77 14.54 -7.33
N LEU A 114 17.70 14.67 -6.00
CA LEU A 114 17.44 15.95 -5.34
C LEU A 114 18.61 16.91 -5.57
N ASP A 115 18.32 18.17 -5.79
CA ASP A 115 19.31 19.23 -5.65
C ASP A 115 19.64 19.52 -4.17
N ARG A 116 20.56 20.45 -3.92
CA ARG A 116 20.99 20.76 -2.56
C ARG A 116 19.88 21.34 -1.68
N ALA A 117 19.03 22.20 -2.23
CA ALA A 117 17.94 22.82 -1.49
C ALA A 117 16.84 21.81 -1.18
N GLN A 118 16.49 21.00 -2.16
CA GLN A 118 15.54 19.88 -2.00
C GLN A 118 16.07 18.86 -0.99
N THR A 119 17.36 18.48 -1.05
CA THR A 119 17.99 17.57 -0.10
C THR A 119 17.83 18.09 1.32
N TYR A 120 18.14 19.37 1.56
CA TYR A 120 17.99 19.98 2.87
C TYR A 120 16.53 19.97 3.35
N ALA A 121 15.60 20.37 2.49
CA ALA A 121 14.17 20.38 2.82
C ALA A 121 13.65 18.98 3.18
N TRP A 122 14.03 17.97 2.41
CA TRP A 122 13.64 16.58 2.68
C TRP A 122 14.29 16.02 3.95
N GLN A 123 15.53 16.36 4.25
CA GLN A 123 16.17 15.97 5.51
C GLN A 123 15.41 16.52 6.71
N GLN A 124 14.98 17.79 6.66
CA GLN A 124 14.16 18.38 7.71
C GLN A 124 12.78 17.70 7.82
N ARG A 125 12.14 17.43 6.68
CA ARG A 125 10.87 16.71 6.67
C ARG A 125 10.99 15.32 7.28
N ILE A 126 11.99 14.55 6.90
CA ILE A 126 12.23 13.20 7.46
C ILE A 126 12.53 13.28 8.96
N ALA A 127 13.32 14.24 9.42
CA ALA A 127 13.59 14.42 10.85
C ALA A 127 12.30 14.69 11.65
N ASN A 128 11.44 15.55 11.13
CA ASN A 128 10.14 15.82 11.75
C ASN A 128 9.23 14.58 11.75
N LEU A 129 9.17 13.84 10.65
CA LEU A 129 8.40 12.58 10.56
C LEU A 129 8.91 11.55 11.57
N ARG A 130 10.24 11.38 11.70
CA ARG A 130 10.84 10.49 12.70
C ARG A 130 10.36 10.81 14.11
N THR A 131 10.34 12.10 14.47
CA THR A 131 9.83 12.55 15.77
C THR A 131 8.35 12.21 15.93
N GLN A 132 7.53 12.47 14.90
CA GLN A 132 6.09 12.15 14.93
C GLN A 132 5.85 10.63 15.09
N TYR A 133 6.59 9.80 14.36
CA TYR A 133 6.46 8.34 14.46
C TYR A 133 6.91 7.82 15.82
N THR A 134 8.07 8.28 16.33
CA THR A 134 8.56 7.87 17.66
C THR A 134 7.54 8.21 18.74
N ASN A 135 7.03 9.44 18.74
CA ASN A 135 6.05 9.90 19.72
C ASN A 135 4.69 9.21 19.55
N GLY A 136 4.26 9.03 18.29
CA GLY A 136 2.98 8.40 17.97
C GLY A 136 2.95 6.93 18.39
N ILE A 137 3.99 6.16 18.10
CA ILE A 137 4.11 4.76 18.52
C ILE A 137 4.09 4.67 20.06
N ALA A 138 4.91 5.48 20.73
CA ALA A 138 4.94 5.52 22.21
C ALA A 138 3.56 5.88 22.80
N LEU A 139 2.82 6.78 22.15
CA LEU A 139 1.47 7.13 22.56
C LEU A 139 0.49 5.96 22.38
N LEU A 140 0.56 5.21 21.29
CA LEU A 140 -0.30 4.03 21.08
C LEU A 140 -0.04 2.99 22.17
N ASP A 141 1.23 2.72 22.50
CA ASP A 141 1.60 1.81 23.58
C ASP A 141 1.09 2.31 24.94
N GLN A 142 1.26 3.60 25.23
CA GLN A 142 0.75 4.20 26.46
C GLN A 142 -0.77 4.06 26.58
N LEU A 143 -1.53 4.34 25.54
CA LEU A 143 -2.99 4.21 25.53
C LEU A 143 -3.47 2.75 25.61
N ALA A 144 -2.65 1.82 25.13
CA ALA A 144 -2.88 0.38 25.29
C ALA A 144 -2.67 -0.09 26.73
N GLY A 145 -1.88 0.65 27.52
CA GLY A 145 -1.44 0.28 28.87
C GLY A 145 -0.17 -0.56 28.86
N GLY A 146 0.64 -0.45 27.81
CA GLY A 146 1.91 -1.15 27.64
C GLY A 146 2.26 -1.40 26.19
N ASP A 147 1.78 -2.48 25.62
CA ASP A 147 2.07 -2.87 24.23
C ASP A 147 0.77 -2.88 23.39
N PHE A 148 0.73 -2.01 22.38
CA PHE A 148 -0.40 -1.87 21.47
C PHE A 148 -0.70 -3.15 20.69
N THR A 149 0.30 -3.97 20.41
CA THR A 149 0.13 -5.20 19.63
C THR A 149 -0.61 -6.30 20.41
N THR A 150 -0.60 -6.24 21.75
CA THR A 150 -1.16 -7.28 22.61
C THR A 150 -2.63 -7.07 22.96
N VAL A 151 -3.18 -5.89 22.69
CA VAL A 151 -4.59 -5.61 22.98
C VAL A 151 -5.50 -6.06 21.83
N SER A 152 -6.80 -6.29 22.13
CA SER A 152 -7.76 -6.73 21.12
C SER A 152 -7.89 -5.72 19.98
N LYS A 153 -8.22 -6.22 18.77
CA LYS A 153 -8.48 -5.40 17.57
C LYS A 153 -9.51 -4.29 17.85
N THR A 154 -10.55 -4.56 18.64
CA THR A 154 -11.54 -3.56 19.07
C THR A 154 -10.88 -2.46 19.91
N LYS A 155 -10.00 -2.81 20.85
CA LYS A 155 -9.29 -1.82 21.67
C LYS A 155 -8.31 -1.01 20.82
N GLN A 156 -7.62 -1.64 19.87
CA GLN A 156 -6.75 -0.95 18.90
C GLN A 156 -7.56 0.10 18.10
N ASN A 157 -8.70 -0.28 17.54
CA ASN A 157 -9.59 0.63 16.81
C ASN A 157 -10.03 1.82 17.70
N ASN A 158 -10.42 1.55 18.93
CA ASN A 158 -10.82 2.60 19.86
C ASN A 158 -9.67 3.55 20.18
N ILE A 159 -8.45 3.04 20.38
CA ILE A 159 -7.26 3.86 20.63
C ILE A 159 -6.98 4.78 19.43
N LEU A 160 -6.95 4.23 18.21
CA LEU A 160 -6.70 5.00 16.99
C LEU A 160 -7.74 6.11 16.76
N ALA A 161 -8.98 5.90 17.23
CA ALA A 161 -10.07 6.88 17.13
C ALA A 161 -10.10 7.92 18.26
N THR A 162 -9.25 7.81 19.29
CA THR A 162 -9.23 8.79 20.39
C THR A 162 -8.76 10.15 19.93
N GLY A 163 -9.26 11.22 20.58
CA GLY A 163 -8.78 12.58 20.32
C GLY A 163 -7.27 12.76 20.58
N GLN A 164 -6.68 11.92 21.46
CA GLN A 164 -5.24 11.95 21.73
C GLN A 164 -4.41 11.37 20.58
N ALA A 165 -4.87 10.29 19.95
CA ALA A 165 -4.15 9.59 18.88
C ALA A 165 -4.51 10.11 17.48
N VAL A 166 -5.62 10.83 17.30
CA VAL A 166 -6.17 11.18 15.98
C VAL A 166 -5.18 11.87 15.05
N SER A 167 -4.35 12.77 15.57
CA SER A 167 -3.36 13.47 14.75
C SER A 167 -2.29 12.51 14.19
N PHE A 168 -1.81 11.57 15.01
CA PHE A 168 -0.89 10.54 14.53
C PHE A 168 -1.58 9.55 13.60
N THR A 169 -2.80 9.14 13.93
CA THR A 169 -3.62 8.24 13.08
C THR A 169 -3.81 8.83 11.68
N GLN A 170 -4.03 10.14 11.56
CA GLN A 170 -4.15 10.82 10.26
C GLN A 170 -2.85 10.76 9.46
N VAL A 171 -1.71 11.04 10.08
CA VAL A 171 -0.40 10.93 9.44
C VAL A 171 -0.14 9.48 9.00
N LEU A 172 -0.40 8.52 9.88
CA LEU A 172 -0.21 7.10 9.62
C LEU A 172 -1.09 6.62 8.47
N PHE A 173 -2.36 7.05 8.43
CA PHE A 173 -3.28 6.69 7.34
C PHE A 173 -2.83 7.25 5.99
N GLY A 174 -2.38 8.50 5.93
CA GLY A 174 -1.82 9.09 4.70
C GLY A 174 -0.67 8.24 4.15
N HIS A 175 0.30 7.92 5.01
CA HIS A 175 1.42 7.08 4.59
C HIS A 175 1.04 5.62 4.34
N ALA A 176 -0.04 5.11 4.97
CA ALA A 176 -0.56 3.79 4.66
C ALA A 176 -1.16 3.73 3.24
N ILE A 177 -1.91 4.75 2.82
CA ILE A 177 -2.39 4.89 1.45
C ILE A 177 -1.21 5.00 0.46
N GLU A 178 -0.21 5.83 0.77
CA GLU A 178 1.00 5.92 -0.05
C GLU A 178 1.69 4.56 -0.17
N GLY A 179 1.87 3.83 0.93
CA GLY A 179 2.48 2.50 0.95
C GLY A 179 1.67 1.44 0.19
N MET A 180 0.32 1.55 0.18
CA MET A 180 -0.54 0.64 -0.60
C MET A 180 -0.38 0.82 -2.10
N TYR A 181 -0.23 2.06 -2.58
CA TYR A 181 -0.41 2.39 -4.00
C TYR A 181 0.82 3.02 -4.66
N SER A 182 1.91 3.26 -3.94
CA SER A 182 3.16 3.75 -4.53
C SER A 182 3.84 2.69 -5.40
N VAL A 183 4.81 3.12 -6.18
CA VAL A 183 5.70 2.19 -6.88
C VAL A 183 6.46 1.33 -5.86
N PRO A 184 6.58 0.00 -6.09
CA PRO A 184 7.12 -0.94 -5.11
C PRO A 184 8.58 -0.70 -4.73
N GLU A 185 9.33 0.07 -5.51
CA GLU A 185 10.70 0.47 -5.19
C GLU A 185 10.82 1.28 -3.90
N TYR A 186 9.75 1.89 -3.45
CA TYR A 186 9.67 2.55 -2.14
C TYR A 186 9.35 1.59 -0.99
N GLY A 187 9.21 0.29 -1.25
CA GLY A 187 9.10 -0.74 -0.24
C GLY A 187 7.68 -1.17 0.15
N GLY A 188 6.66 -0.44 -0.32
CA GLY A 188 5.25 -0.82 -0.18
C GLY A 188 4.72 -1.53 -1.43
N ASN A 189 3.37 -1.65 -1.50
CA ASN A 189 2.68 -2.26 -2.63
C ASN A 189 3.29 -3.62 -3.05
N ALA A 190 3.66 -4.42 -2.04
CA ALA A 190 4.32 -5.69 -2.24
C ALA A 190 3.50 -6.56 -3.19
N ASN A 191 4.17 -7.21 -4.15
CA ASN A 191 3.54 -8.01 -5.20
C ASN A 191 2.44 -7.25 -6.00
N LEU A 192 2.49 -5.93 -6.01
CA LEU A 192 1.52 -5.05 -6.67
C LEU A 192 0.08 -5.25 -6.18
N VAL A 193 -0.11 -5.73 -4.95
CA VAL A 193 -1.44 -6.07 -4.42
C VAL A 193 -2.37 -4.85 -4.34
N GLY A 194 -1.83 -3.68 -4.03
CA GLY A 194 -2.58 -2.42 -4.04
C GLY A 194 -3.07 -2.06 -5.44
N TRP A 195 -2.19 -2.13 -6.44
CA TRP A 195 -2.56 -1.87 -7.84
C TRP A 195 -3.56 -2.89 -8.38
N GLN A 196 -3.36 -4.16 -8.04
CA GLN A 196 -4.30 -5.23 -8.44
C GLN A 196 -5.68 -5.03 -7.81
N SER A 197 -5.75 -4.59 -6.56
CA SER A 197 -7.02 -4.36 -5.85
C SER A 197 -7.88 -3.26 -6.48
N ILE A 198 -7.26 -2.32 -7.18
CA ILE A 198 -7.95 -1.23 -7.89
C ILE A 198 -7.92 -1.40 -9.42
N ALA A 199 -7.50 -2.56 -9.89
CA ALA A 199 -7.33 -2.85 -11.32
C ALA A 199 -6.42 -1.84 -12.05
N TRP A 200 -5.43 -1.26 -11.35
CA TRP A 200 -4.46 -0.35 -11.94
C TRP A 200 -3.42 -1.13 -12.75
N PRO A 201 -3.24 -0.85 -14.05
CA PRO A 201 -2.32 -1.62 -14.90
C PRO A 201 -0.84 -1.31 -14.65
N GLY A 202 -0.53 -0.40 -13.76
CA GLY A 202 0.79 0.17 -13.57
C GLY A 202 0.97 1.48 -14.34
N ASP A 203 2.15 2.06 -14.24
CA ASP A 203 2.49 3.25 -14.99
C ASP A 203 2.60 2.92 -16.48
N ILE A 204 1.95 3.69 -17.30
CA ILE A 204 1.86 3.46 -18.75
C ILE A 204 2.60 4.52 -19.56
N GLU A 205 3.21 5.50 -18.91
CA GLU A 205 4.03 6.48 -19.59
C GLU A 205 5.44 5.87 -19.94
N PRO A 206 6.07 6.32 -20.99
CA PRO A 206 5.73 7.49 -21.82
C PRO A 206 4.64 7.24 -22.86
N ARG A 207 4.08 6.04 -22.95
CA ARG A 207 3.09 5.68 -23.98
C ARG A 207 1.80 6.52 -23.87
N GLY A 208 1.39 6.86 -22.67
CA GLY A 208 0.11 7.51 -22.41
C GLY A 208 -1.10 6.61 -22.70
N TYR A 209 -2.27 7.19 -22.66
CA TYR A 209 -3.52 6.53 -23.03
C TYR A 209 -3.84 6.79 -24.50
N THR A 210 -4.36 5.80 -25.20
CA THR A 210 -4.97 5.98 -26.51
C THR A 210 -6.37 6.56 -26.36
N ASP A 211 -6.90 7.21 -27.41
CA ASP A 211 -8.27 7.74 -27.40
C ASP A 211 -9.30 6.65 -27.05
N ALA A 212 -9.12 5.44 -27.58
CA ALA A 212 -9.99 4.30 -27.27
C ALA A 212 -9.95 3.88 -25.79
N GLU A 213 -8.81 3.99 -25.13
CA GLU A 213 -8.67 3.72 -23.69
C GLU A 213 -9.32 4.82 -22.85
N VAL A 214 -9.26 6.08 -23.30
CA VAL A 214 -9.91 7.22 -22.63
C VAL A 214 -11.43 7.16 -22.81
N GLU A 215 -11.89 6.77 -23.98
CA GLU A 215 -13.31 6.67 -24.32
C GLU A 215 -13.96 5.36 -23.82
N ALA A 216 -13.15 4.34 -23.51
CA ALA A 216 -13.67 3.10 -22.96
C ALA A 216 -14.49 3.43 -21.69
N PRO A 217 -15.71 2.87 -21.55
CA PRO A 217 -16.48 3.03 -20.34
C PRO A 217 -15.63 2.53 -19.18
N GLN A 218 -15.05 3.44 -18.45
CA GLN A 218 -14.38 3.13 -17.20
C GLN A 218 -15.50 2.63 -16.28
N GLY A 219 -15.65 1.32 -16.19
CA GLY A 219 -16.50 0.75 -15.15
C GLY A 219 -16.04 1.39 -13.85
N ASP A 220 -16.98 1.80 -13.03
CA ASP A 220 -16.77 2.50 -11.75
C ASP A 220 -15.98 1.63 -10.74
N THR A 221 -14.82 1.11 -11.17
CA THR A 221 -13.93 0.31 -10.33
C THR A 221 -13.40 1.14 -9.15
N LEU A 222 -13.27 2.47 -9.33
CA LEU A 222 -12.95 3.40 -8.25
C LEU A 222 -14.12 3.59 -7.27
N ALA A 223 -15.35 3.60 -7.75
CA ALA A 223 -16.54 3.66 -6.89
C ALA A 223 -16.81 2.32 -6.19
N GLN A 224 -16.34 1.21 -6.74
CA GLN A 224 -16.49 -0.12 -6.17
C GLN A 224 -15.36 -0.50 -5.20
N SER A 225 -14.19 0.13 -5.27
CA SER A 225 -13.18 -0.02 -4.25
C SER A 225 -13.63 0.76 -2.99
N GLY A 226 -14.04 0.03 -1.95
CA GLY A 226 -14.62 0.62 -0.73
C GLY A 226 -13.78 1.73 -0.10
N ILE A 227 -12.47 1.73 -0.28
CA ILE A 227 -11.53 2.73 0.22
C ILE A 227 -11.64 4.05 -0.55
N ILE A 228 -11.68 4.02 -1.87
CA ILE A 228 -11.80 5.25 -2.67
C ILE A 228 -13.22 5.81 -2.60
N GLY A 229 -14.23 4.95 -2.57
CA GLY A 229 -15.59 5.36 -2.25
C GLY A 229 -15.69 6.06 -0.89
N MET A 230 -14.95 5.60 0.12
CA MET A 230 -14.86 6.27 1.43
C MET A 230 -14.13 7.62 1.36
N LEU A 231 -13.05 7.73 0.58
CA LEU A 231 -12.30 8.98 0.41
C LEU A 231 -13.13 10.04 -0.34
N VAL A 232 -13.90 9.63 -1.35
CA VAL A 232 -14.69 10.53 -2.21
C VAL A 232 -16.04 10.89 -1.57
N GLN A 233 -16.71 9.94 -0.90
CA GLN A 233 -18.08 10.15 -0.39
C GLN A 233 -18.17 10.62 1.05
N GLY A 234 -17.18 10.43 1.88
CA GLY A 234 -17.37 10.63 3.31
C GLY A 234 -16.28 11.36 4.06
N GLY A 235 -15.15 11.59 3.46
CA GLY A 235 -14.01 12.08 4.21
C GLY A 235 -13.69 11.19 5.43
N TRP A 236 -12.78 11.64 6.24
CA TRP A 236 -12.26 10.99 7.45
C TRP A 236 -13.35 10.55 8.46
N ALA A 237 -14.46 11.28 8.55
CA ALA A 237 -15.54 11.01 9.50
C ALA A 237 -16.20 9.64 9.25
N HIS A 238 -16.28 9.19 8.01
CA HIS A 238 -16.90 7.91 7.68
C HIS A 238 -15.97 6.72 7.95
N ALA A 239 -14.67 6.87 7.69
CA ALA A 239 -13.68 5.86 8.02
C ALA A 239 -13.58 5.66 9.55
N ILE A 240 -13.56 6.75 10.32
CA ILE A 240 -13.56 6.72 11.78
C ILE A 240 -14.86 6.14 12.33
N ALA A 241 -16.03 6.46 11.74
CA ALA A 241 -17.31 5.92 12.17
C ALA A 241 -17.45 4.40 11.91
N LYS A 242 -16.86 3.90 10.83
CA LYS A 242 -16.84 2.46 10.55
C LYS A 242 -15.88 1.70 11.49
N MET A 243 -14.78 2.34 11.89
CA MET A 243 -13.86 1.80 12.90
C MET A 243 -14.46 1.81 14.31
N GLY A 244 -15.36 2.77 14.61
CA GLY A 244 -15.97 2.97 15.93
C GLY A 244 -17.30 2.26 16.15
N GLY A 245 -17.61 1.16 15.48
CA GLY A 245 -18.86 0.43 15.53
C GLY A 245 -19.72 0.71 16.77
N LYS A 246 -20.76 1.58 16.67
CA LYS A 246 -21.79 1.87 17.68
C LYS A 246 -21.38 2.58 18.98
N ALA A 247 -20.40 3.45 18.97
CA ALA A 247 -20.31 4.49 20.01
C ALA A 247 -21.01 5.74 19.47
N GLY A 248 -22.22 6.03 19.94
CA GLY A 248 -23.00 7.20 19.54
C GLY A 248 -22.25 8.49 19.90
N VAL A 249 -21.58 9.08 18.93
CA VAL A 249 -21.11 10.46 19.03
C VAL A 249 -22.22 11.34 18.45
N ASN A 250 -23.00 11.91 19.35
CA ASN A 250 -23.99 12.95 19.06
C ASN A 250 -23.21 14.23 18.73
N ILE A 251 -23.01 14.53 17.45
CA ILE A 251 -22.47 15.82 17.02
C ILE A 251 -23.66 16.79 17.01
N GLY A 252 -23.82 17.50 18.14
CA GLY A 252 -24.78 18.60 18.24
C GLY A 252 -24.53 19.64 17.14
N ARG A 253 -25.64 20.17 16.66
CA ARG A 253 -25.75 21.25 15.65
C ARG A 253 -25.06 22.52 16.09
#